data_4265a0fb8bac82942089ce01e50d7e5a
#
_entry.id   4265a0fb8bac82942089ce01e50d7e5a
#
_cell.length_a   1.000
_cell.length_b   1.000
_cell.length_c   1.000
_cell.angle_alpha   90.00
_cell.angle_beta   90.00
_cell.angle_gamma   90.00
#
_symmetry.space_group_name_H-M   'P 1'
#
loop_
_entity.id
_entity.type
_entity.pdbx_description
1 polymer ?
#
loop_
_entity_poly.entity_id
_entity_poly.type
_entity_poly.pdbx_seq_one_letter_code
_entity_poly.pdbx_strand_id
1 'polypeptide(L)'
;MFTEDWAFASLFLDRAIAAKNAGYEVAVHVRCSEHRTVIEQAGLEVIPHNISRSGLNPFRELTSVFQLIKIFRKFRPDVIHLIALKPIVLGSLASIFYPKAKIVNAPVGMGYLFASSDIRARVARPLVKLVLKSTLGRKRSMTIIENSDDRKSLVEGGFLRISQIVLIRGTGVNLDVFRPTPEPVDPKIVVLIARMLRDKGVFEFVESARIIKPTHPTTLFWLIGDADPGNPASLTTQQLQAWNDEGIVEWLGYRTDVADLLTKIHVVCLPSYREGFGKVFVEAGAALRAVVATDVPGCREAVEHQINGLLVEPKNSEALAAALVEVLDNDLLRLRLAKEGRRRAEFEFSSETVNAQTLAVYQQVLGQ
;
A
#
# COMPACT_ATOMS: atom_id res chain seq x y z
N MET A 1 6.01 2.38 -15.09
CA MET A 1 7.13 3.12 -14.47
C MET A 1 6.89 3.22 -12.98
N PHE A 2 7.85 2.83 -12.14
CA PHE A 2 7.81 2.83 -10.68
C PHE A 2 9.16 3.29 -10.11
N THR A 3 9.24 3.66 -8.82
CA THR A 3 10.48 4.23 -8.28
C THR A 3 11.48 3.15 -7.87
N GLU A 4 11.03 2.11 -7.13
CA GLU A 4 11.91 1.12 -6.49
C GLU A 4 11.50 -0.31 -6.89
N ASP A 5 12.45 -1.18 -7.23
CA ASP A 5 12.18 -2.57 -7.66
C ASP A 5 11.56 -3.44 -6.57
N TRP A 6 12.01 -3.30 -5.31
CA TRP A 6 11.44 -4.06 -4.19
C TRP A 6 9.96 -3.76 -3.97
N ALA A 7 9.57 -2.50 -4.09
CA ALA A 7 8.17 -2.11 -3.94
C ALA A 7 7.32 -2.51 -5.16
N PHE A 8 7.91 -2.46 -6.36
CA PHE A 8 7.25 -2.98 -7.56
C PHE A 8 7.03 -4.49 -7.44
N ALA A 9 8.06 -5.25 -7.06
CA ALA A 9 7.97 -6.70 -6.90
C ALA A 9 6.90 -7.10 -5.87
N SER A 10 6.81 -6.37 -4.75
CA SER A 10 5.82 -6.65 -3.69
C SER A 10 4.39 -6.24 -4.02
N LEU A 11 4.18 -5.19 -4.83
CA LEU A 11 2.87 -4.56 -4.97
C LEU A 11 2.28 -4.62 -6.38
N PHE A 12 3.11 -4.70 -7.43
CA PHE A 12 2.67 -4.53 -8.80
C PHE A 12 3.14 -5.62 -9.75
N LEU A 13 3.95 -6.58 -9.29
CA LEU A 13 4.45 -7.67 -10.13
C LEU A 13 3.31 -8.50 -10.72
N ASP A 14 2.34 -8.89 -9.90
CA ASP A 14 1.18 -9.68 -10.34
C ASP A 14 0.37 -8.98 -11.43
N ARG A 15 0.22 -7.65 -11.34
CA ARG A 15 -0.45 -6.84 -12.38
C ARG A 15 0.32 -6.83 -13.69
N ALA A 16 1.63 -6.72 -13.62
CA ALA A 16 2.49 -6.74 -14.81
C ALA A 16 2.46 -8.11 -15.49
N ILE A 17 2.49 -9.19 -14.69
CA ILE A 17 2.33 -10.57 -15.19
C ILE A 17 0.95 -10.75 -15.82
N ALA A 18 -0.12 -10.27 -15.18
CA ALA A 18 -1.48 -10.34 -15.72
C ALA A 18 -1.60 -9.58 -17.05
N ALA A 19 -0.97 -8.41 -17.17
CA ALA A 19 -0.94 -7.67 -18.43
C ALA A 19 -0.19 -8.44 -19.52
N LYS A 20 0.96 -9.02 -19.20
CA LYS A 20 1.70 -9.88 -20.14
C LYS A 20 0.87 -11.08 -20.61
N ASN A 21 0.20 -11.77 -19.68
CA ASN A 21 -0.65 -12.91 -20.00
C ASN A 21 -1.88 -12.53 -20.83
N ALA A 22 -2.33 -11.27 -20.72
CA ALA A 22 -3.38 -10.70 -21.57
C ALA A 22 -2.89 -10.26 -22.96
N GLY A 23 -1.60 -10.52 -23.31
CA GLY A 23 -1.03 -10.24 -24.63
C GLY A 23 -0.35 -8.90 -24.77
N TYR A 24 -0.17 -8.13 -23.69
CA TYR A 24 0.61 -6.89 -23.73
C TYR A 24 2.11 -7.19 -23.72
N GLU A 25 2.90 -6.45 -24.50
CA GLU A 25 4.34 -6.36 -24.32
C GLU A 25 4.63 -5.42 -23.15
N VAL A 26 5.22 -5.93 -22.07
CA VAL A 26 5.37 -5.19 -20.81
C VAL A 26 6.84 -4.95 -20.50
N ALA A 27 7.21 -3.67 -20.37
CA ALA A 27 8.51 -3.26 -19.83
C ALA A 27 8.32 -2.50 -18.50
N VAL A 28 9.19 -2.83 -17.54
CA VAL A 28 9.22 -2.25 -16.20
C VAL A 28 10.37 -1.25 -16.09
N HIS A 29 10.05 0.03 -16.00
CA HIS A 29 11.05 1.08 -15.81
C HIS A 29 11.15 1.41 -14.32
N VAL A 30 12.26 1.03 -13.68
CA VAL A 30 12.41 1.01 -12.21
C VAL A 30 13.87 1.19 -11.80
N ARG A 31 14.12 1.74 -10.60
CA ARG A 31 15.46 1.73 -10.01
C ARG A 31 15.74 0.32 -9.49
N CYS A 32 16.81 -0.27 -10.03
CA CYS A 32 17.18 -1.64 -9.70
C CYS A 32 18.05 -1.71 -8.45
N SER A 33 17.70 -2.64 -7.57
CA SER A 33 18.47 -3.11 -6.43
C SER A 33 18.51 -4.64 -6.43
N GLU A 34 18.10 -5.27 -5.35
CA GLU A 34 18.16 -6.74 -5.20
C GLU A 34 17.01 -7.49 -5.88
N HIS A 35 15.91 -6.80 -6.26
CA HIS A 35 14.68 -7.43 -6.79
C HIS A 35 14.60 -7.46 -8.32
N ARG A 36 15.61 -6.96 -9.02
CA ARG A 36 15.64 -6.97 -10.48
C ARG A 36 15.45 -8.40 -11.05
N THR A 37 16.18 -9.36 -10.49
CA THR A 37 16.14 -10.77 -10.94
C THR A 37 14.74 -11.37 -10.82
N VAL A 38 14.00 -11.03 -9.76
CA VAL A 38 12.62 -11.50 -9.57
C VAL A 38 11.69 -10.99 -10.68
N ILE A 39 11.86 -9.74 -11.10
CA ILE A 39 11.06 -9.14 -12.18
C ILE A 39 11.42 -9.78 -13.53
N GLU A 40 12.70 -9.99 -13.80
CA GLU A 40 13.18 -10.64 -15.02
C GLU A 40 12.77 -12.13 -15.11
N GLN A 41 12.81 -12.86 -13.99
CA GLN A 41 12.33 -14.25 -13.91
C GLN A 41 10.84 -14.39 -14.18
N ALA A 42 10.05 -13.37 -13.89
CA ALA A 42 8.64 -13.29 -14.30
C ALA A 42 8.47 -13.05 -15.82
N GLY A 43 9.59 -12.95 -16.55
CA GLY A 43 9.63 -12.77 -18.01
C GLY A 43 9.25 -11.35 -18.44
N LEU A 44 9.52 -10.35 -17.61
CA LEU A 44 9.29 -8.94 -17.90
C LEU A 44 10.61 -8.26 -18.29
N GLU A 45 10.56 -7.37 -19.29
CA GLU A 45 11.73 -6.55 -19.63
C GLU A 45 11.94 -5.48 -18.54
N VAL A 46 13.17 -5.40 -17.99
CA VAL A 46 13.54 -4.37 -17.00
C VAL A 46 14.38 -3.30 -17.66
N ILE A 47 13.90 -2.06 -17.64
CA ILE A 47 14.61 -0.87 -18.08
C ILE A 47 15.06 -0.10 -16.84
N PRO A 48 16.35 -0.13 -16.46
CA PRO A 48 16.81 0.51 -15.24
C PRO A 48 16.82 2.03 -15.32
N HIS A 49 16.63 2.70 -14.16
CA HIS A 49 16.81 4.15 -14.02
C HIS A 49 17.50 4.51 -12.70
N ASN A 50 17.92 5.77 -12.59
CA ASN A 50 18.57 6.32 -11.40
C ASN A 50 17.71 7.39 -10.69
N ILE A 51 16.39 7.36 -10.86
CA ILE A 51 15.48 8.30 -10.22
C ILE A 51 15.41 7.97 -8.73
N SER A 52 15.88 8.86 -7.88
CA SER A 52 15.83 8.71 -6.43
C SER A 52 14.42 8.96 -5.89
N ARG A 53 13.99 8.18 -4.90
CA ARG A 53 12.73 8.39 -4.19
C ARG A 53 12.72 9.71 -3.42
N SER A 54 13.85 10.06 -2.80
CA SER A 54 14.07 11.29 -2.04
C SER A 54 14.96 12.25 -2.82
N GLY A 55 14.67 13.54 -2.71
CA GLY A 55 15.46 14.61 -3.33
C GLY A 55 14.77 15.22 -4.55
N LEU A 56 14.95 16.52 -4.68
CA LEU A 56 14.39 17.36 -5.76
C LEU A 56 15.55 18.16 -6.38
N ASN A 57 16.53 17.46 -6.99
CA ASN A 57 17.58 18.16 -7.74
C ASN A 57 17.07 18.44 -9.18
N PRO A 58 16.78 19.70 -9.55
CA PRO A 58 16.15 20.04 -10.83
C PRO A 58 16.94 19.54 -12.05
N PHE A 59 18.27 19.56 -11.98
CA PHE A 59 19.12 19.10 -13.08
C PHE A 59 19.03 17.58 -13.29
N ARG A 60 19.02 16.82 -12.20
CA ARG A 60 18.83 15.36 -12.28
C ARG A 60 17.43 15.00 -12.79
N GLU A 61 16.40 15.71 -12.34
CA GLU A 61 15.03 15.48 -12.83
C GLU A 61 14.89 15.80 -14.29
N LEU A 62 15.54 16.88 -14.78
CA LEU A 62 15.52 17.22 -16.19
C LEU A 62 16.24 16.15 -17.04
N THR A 63 17.40 15.66 -16.60
CA THR A 63 18.08 14.54 -17.28
C THR A 63 17.23 13.28 -17.31
N SER A 64 16.48 13.00 -16.25
CA SER A 64 15.53 11.87 -16.19
C SER A 64 14.40 12.03 -17.22
N VAL A 65 13.87 13.24 -17.40
CA VAL A 65 12.85 13.50 -18.43
C VAL A 65 13.42 13.24 -19.84
N PHE A 66 14.64 13.69 -20.13
CA PHE A 66 15.27 13.41 -21.43
C PHE A 66 15.51 11.91 -21.66
N GLN A 67 15.91 11.17 -20.62
CA GLN A 67 16.06 9.72 -20.72
C GLN A 67 14.70 9.05 -21.00
N LEU A 68 13.65 9.46 -20.31
CA LEU A 68 12.28 8.96 -20.53
C LEU A 68 11.81 9.21 -21.98
N ILE A 69 12.06 10.39 -22.54
CA ILE A 69 11.72 10.68 -23.92
C ILE A 69 12.40 9.71 -24.89
N LYS A 70 13.71 9.41 -24.66
CA LYS A 70 14.44 8.42 -25.48
C LYS A 70 13.84 7.04 -25.35
N ILE A 71 13.49 6.62 -24.12
CA ILE A 71 12.86 5.31 -23.85
C ILE A 71 11.50 5.21 -24.54
N PHE A 72 10.63 6.22 -24.41
CA PHE A 72 9.32 6.22 -25.05
C PHE A 72 9.41 6.18 -26.57
N ARG A 73 10.39 6.86 -27.16
CA ARG A 73 10.63 6.81 -28.62
C ARG A 73 11.18 5.46 -29.08
N LYS A 74 12.00 4.80 -28.27
CA LYS A 74 12.58 3.48 -28.58
C LYS A 74 11.55 2.37 -28.37
N PHE A 75 10.92 2.27 -27.19
CA PHE A 75 9.97 1.23 -26.83
C PHE A 75 8.60 1.41 -27.52
N ARG A 76 8.22 2.67 -27.86
CA ARG A 76 6.95 3.03 -28.51
C ARG A 76 5.70 2.53 -27.78
N PRO A 77 5.54 2.79 -26.46
CA PRO A 77 4.43 2.27 -25.71
C PRO A 77 3.08 2.84 -26.18
N ASP A 78 2.05 2.01 -26.20
CA ASP A 78 0.66 2.45 -26.40
C ASP A 78 0.08 2.97 -25.08
N VAL A 79 0.45 2.35 -23.96
CA VAL A 79 0.06 2.74 -22.60
C VAL A 79 1.29 2.97 -21.72
N ILE A 80 1.32 4.09 -21.02
CA ILE A 80 2.32 4.41 -20.00
C ILE A 80 1.63 4.42 -18.64
N HIS A 81 1.88 3.41 -17.80
CA HIS A 81 1.38 3.36 -16.43
C HIS A 81 2.40 3.98 -15.48
N LEU A 82 2.05 5.12 -14.89
CA LEU A 82 2.87 5.93 -13.99
C LEU A 82 2.40 5.74 -12.54
N ILE A 83 3.24 5.10 -11.73
CA ILE A 83 2.88 4.73 -10.36
C ILE A 83 3.73 5.53 -9.38
N ALA A 84 3.12 6.18 -8.42
CA ALA A 84 3.64 7.17 -7.49
C ALA A 84 3.87 8.56 -8.11
N LEU A 85 3.95 9.57 -7.25
CA LEU A 85 3.91 10.99 -7.66
C LEU A 85 5.06 11.41 -8.56
N LYS A 86 6.28 11.00 -8.24
CA LYS A 86 7.46 11.37 -9.02
C LYS A 86 7.45 10.77 -10.42
N PRO A 87 7.17 9.46 -10.61
CA PRO A 87 6.88 8.89 -11.93
C PRO A 87 5.76 9.62 -12.68
N ILE A 88 4.67 10.00 -12.02
CA ILE A 88 3.57 10.75 -12.64
C ILE A 88 4.06 12.09 -13.21
N VAL A 89 4.80 12.85 -12.41
CA VAL A 89 5.30 14.16 -12.88
C VAL A 89 6.28 14.00 -14.03
N LEU A 90 7.32 13.20 -13.87
CA LEU A 90 8.39 13.06 -14.86
C LEU A 90 7.90 12.36 -16.12
N GLY A 91 7.14 11.27 -15.98
CA GLY A 91 6.58 10.53 -17.10
C GLY A 91 5.55 11.34 -17.87
N SER A 92 4.72 12.14 -17.19
CA SER A 92 3.77 13.02 -17.85
C SER A 92 4.48 14.14 -18.63
N LEU A 93 5.56 14.72 -18.10
CA LEU A 93 6.37 15.70 -18.82
C LEU A 93 7.02 15.07 -20.07
N ALA A 94 7.62 13.91 -19.93
CA ALA A 94 8.24 13.21 -21.05
C ALA A 94 7.22 12.81 -22.13
N SER A 95 6.00 12.45 -21.74
CA SER A 95 4.93 12.05 -22.67
C SER A 95 4.42 13.17 -23.57
N ILE A 96 4.73 14.46 -23.28
CA ILE A 96 4.43 15.58 -24.17
C ILE A 96 5.15 15.38 -25.51
N PHE A 97 6.37 14.82 -25.46
CA PHE A 97 7.20 14.56 -26.63
C PHE A 97 6.92 13.20 -27.29
N TYR A 98 5.97 12.44 -26.73
CA TYR A 98 5.46 11.19 -27.28
C TYR A 98 3.92 11.11 -27.14
N PRO A 99 3.16 11.93 -27.91
CA PRO A 99 1.73 12.11 -27.72
C PRO A 99 0.86 10.92 -28.15
N LYS A 100 1.45 9.88 -28.76
CA LYS A 100 0.72 8.66 -29.16
C LYS A 100 0.28 7.83 -27.97
N ALA A 101 1.10 7.78 -26.91
CA ALA A 101 0.80 6.99 -25.74
C ALA A 101 -0.39 7.54 -24.93
N LYS A 102 -1.19 6.63 -24.40
CA LYS A 102 -2.19 6.88 -23.38
C LYS A 102 -1.54 6.80 -22.01
N ILE A 103 -2.05 7.53 -21.03
CA ILE A 103 -1.46 7.57 -19.70
C ILE A 103 -2.44 6.99 -18.70
N VAL A 104 -1.96 6.06 -17.88
CA VAL A 104 -2.63 5.60 -16.68
C VAL A 104 -1.80 6.05 -15.48
N ASN A 105 -2.38 6.87 -14.61
CA ASN A 105 -1.73 7.33 -13.39
C ASN A 105 -2.22 6.51 -12.20
N ALA A 106 -1.33 6.18 -11.27
CA ALA A 106 -1.67 5.59 -9.98
C ALA A 106 -0.90 6.33 -8.87
N PRO A 107 -1.46 7.42 -8.32
CA PRO A 107 -0.80 8.24 -7.31
C PRO A 107 -0.85 7.58 -5.93
N VAL A 108 -0.13 6.49 -5.76
CA VAL A 108 -0.01 5.77 -4.48
C VAL A 108 0.59 6.68 -3.40
N GLY A 109 -0.03 6.73 -2.22
CA GLY A 109 0.46 7.50 -1.09
C GLY A 109 0.23 9.03 -1.18
N MET A 110 -0.77 9.48 -1.92
CA MET A 110 -1.12 10.92 -2.02
C MET A 110 -1.39 11.59 -0.68
N GLY A 111 -1.79 10.82 0.28
CA GLY A 111 -2.12 11.27 1.60
C GLY A 111 -1.08 12.12 2.29
N TYR A 112 0.20 11.84 2.11
CA TYR A 112 1.28 12.63 2.69
C TYR A 112 1.31 14.08 2.17
N LEU A 113 1.02 14.30 0.89
CA LEU A 113 1.03 15.65 0.29
C LEU A 113 -0.03 16.59 0.86
N PHE A 114 -1.19 16.06 1.22
CA PHE A 114 -2.31 16.87 1.71
C PHE A 114 -2.32 17.01 3.24
N ALA A 115 -1.76 16.04 3.98
CA ALA A 115 -1.82 15.98 5.43
C ALA A 115 -0.57 16.52 6.16
N SER A 116 0.58 16.67 5.48
CA SER A 116 1.79 17.16 6.13
C SER A 116 1.59 18.58 6.68
N SER A 117 1.84 18.76 7.98
CA SER A 117 1.85 20.07 8.65
C SER A 117 3.17 20.84 8.46
N ASP A 118 4.16 20.23 7.79
CA ASP A 118 5.45 20.84 7.53
C ASP A 118 5.31 22.14 6.72
N ILE A 119 5.94 23.21 7.18
CA ILE A 119 5.94 24.53 6.54
C ILE A 119 6.47 24.42 5.09
N ARG A 120 7.49 23.61 4.85
CA ARG A 120 8.05 23.39 3.51
C ARG A 120 7.03 22.72 2.58
N ALA A 121 6.29 21.74 3.08
CA ALA A 121 5.20 21.10 2.35
C ALA A 121 4.06 22.10 2.08
N ARG A 122 3.73 22.98 3.02
CA ARG A 122 2.71 24.01 2.87
C ARG A 122 3.06 25.03 1.79
N VAL A 123 4.31 25.50 1.73
CA VAL A 123 4.79 26.43 0.71
C VAL A 123 4.85 25.77 -0.68
N ALA A 124 5.23 24.49 -0.77
CA ALA A 124 5.29 23.76 -2.03
C ALA A 124 3.91 23.34 -2.57
N ARG A 125 2.88 23.28 -1.72
CA ARG A 125 1.52 22.81 -2.10
C ARG A 125 0.93 23.49 -3.34
N PRO A 126 0.96 24.83 -3.52
CA PRO A 126 0.39 25.45 -4.72
C PRO A 126 1.04 24.98 -6.01
N LEU A 127 2.38 24.87 -5.99
CA LEU A 127 3.15 24.38 -7.14
C LEU A 127 2.84 22.90 -7.42
N VAL A 128 2.84 22.07 -6.39
CA VAL A 128 2.48 20.64 -6.49
C VAL A 128 1.06 20.49 -7.02
N LYS A 129 0.11 21.29 -6.53
CA LYS A 129 -1.28 21.32 -7.04
C LYS A 129 -1.32 21.64 -8.51
N LEU A 130 -0.62 22.69 -8.96
CA LEU A 130 -0.57 23.08 -10.36
C LEU A 130 0.00 21.96 -11.24
N VAL A 131 1.11 21.36 -10.80
CA VAL A 131 1.75 20.24 -11.51
C VAL A 131 0.82 19.04 -11.59
N LEU A 132 0.18 18.66 -10.47
CA LEU A 132 -0.77 17.53 -10.46
C LEU A 132 -1.97 17.80 -11.37
N LYS A 133 -2.54 19.00 -11.33
CA LYS A 133 -3.65 19.39 -12.23
C LYS A 133 -3.26 19.28 -13.70
N SER A 134 -2.05 19.72 -14.05
CA SER A 134 -1.56 19.68 -15.43
C SER A 134 -1.15 18.28 -15.89
N THR A 135 -0.81 17.38 -15.00
CA THR A 135 -0.36 16.02 -15.33
C THR A 135 -1.50 15.00 -15.28
N LEU A 136 -2.30 15.02 -14.21
CA LEU A 136 -3.41 14.06 -14.04
C LEU A 136 -4.61 14.39 -14.94
N GLY A 137 -4.95 15.67 -15.11
CA GLY A 137 -6.17 16.13 -15.79
C GLY A 137 -6.12 16.09 -17.33
N ARG A 138 -5.15 15.43 -17.95
CA ARG A 138 -5.01 15.38 -19.41
C ARG A 138 -6.16 14.61 -20.07
N LYS A 139 -6.60 15.05 -21.27
CA LYS A 139 -7.72 14.43 -22.01
C LYS A 139 -7.52 12.94 -22.36
N ARG A 140 -6.28 12.45 -22.37
CA ARG A 140 -5.91 11.07 -22.73
C ARG A 140 -5.35 10.29 -21.55
N SER A 141 -5.72 10.68 -20.31
CA SER A 141 -5.28 9.99 -19.11
C SER A 141 -6.45 9.51 -18.28
N MET A 142 -6.26 8.35 -17.66
CA MET A 142 -7.08 7.82 -16.59
C MET A 142 -6.25 7.76 -15.30
N THR A 143 -6.91 7.85 -14.16
CA THR A 143 -6.23 7.79 -12.87
C THR A 143 -6.87 6.71 -12.00
N ILE A 144 -6.08 5.74 -11.59
CA ILE A 144 -6.46 4.70 -10.65
C ILE A 144 -6.24 5.25 -9.25
N ILE A 145 -7.27 5.23 -8.42
CA ILE A 145 -7.25 5.65 -7.01
C ILE A 145 -7.62 4.47 -6.14
N GLU A 146 -6.96 4.33 -4.99
CA GLU A 146 -7.11 3.18 -4.12
C GLU A 146 -8.20 3.37 -3.04
N ASN A 147 -8.62 4.62 -2.75
CA ASN A 147 -9.64 4.89 -1.74
C ASN A 147 -10.59 6.03 -2.12
N SER A 148 -11.77 6.00 -1.53
CA SER A 148 -12.86 6.93 -1.81
C SER A 148 -12.58 8.36 -1.32
N ASP A 149 -11.82 8.52 -0.25
CA ASP A 149 -11.46 9.84 0.32
C ASP A 149 -10.50 10.59 -0.62
N ASP A 150 -9.47 9.92 -1.15
CA ASP A 150 -8.55 10.51 -2.13
C ASP A 150 -9.29 10.84 -3.43
N ARG A 151 -10.22 9.97 -3.88
CA ARG A 151 -11.09 10.26 -5.03
C ARG A 151 -11.88 11.55 -4.81
N LYS A 152 -12.55 11.66 -3.66
CA LYS A 152 -13.32 12.85 -3.29
C LYS A 152 -12.44 14.11 -3.27
N SER A 153 -11.28 14.03 -2.63
CA SER A 153 -10.33 15.14 -2.52
C SER A 153 -9.83 15.62 -3.89
N LEU A 154 -9.60 14.70 -4.84
CA LEU A 154 -9.14 15.04 -6.19
C LEU A 154 -10.24 15.69 -7.04
N VAL A 155 -11.48 15.26 -6.91
CA VAL A 155 -12.62 15.85 -7.63
C VAL A 155 -12.97 17.22 -7.06
N GLU A 156 -13.15 17.33 -5.74
CA GLU A 156 -13.48 18.59 -5.07
C GLU A 156 -12.36 19.63 -5.18
N GLY A 157 -11.11 19.19 -5.17
CA GLY A 157 -9.95 20.06 -5.42
C GLY A 157 -9.78 20.50 -6.88
N GLY A 158 -10.64 20.02 -7.78
CA GLY A 158 -10.60 20.38 -9.21
C GLY A 158 -9.36 19.86 -9.95
N PHE A 159 -8.76 18.76 -9.46
CA PHE A 159 -7.59 18.12 -10.09
C PHE A 159 -7.99 17.20 -11.24
N LEU A 160 -9.11 16.47 -11.06
CA LEU A 160 -9.62 15.46 -11.97
C LEU A 160 -11.13 15.58 -12.12
N ARG A 161 -11.62 15.23 -13.30
CA ARG A 161 -13.05 14.97 -13.49
C ARG A 161 -13.36 13.55 -13.07
N ILE A 162 -14.57 13.31 -12.54
CA ILE A 162 -15.00 11.97 -12.11
C ILE A 162 -14.85 10.92 -13.22
N SER A 163 -15.07 11.30 -14.48
CA SER A 163 -14.91 10.43 -15.65
C SER A 163 -13.46 10.00 -15.94
N GLN A 164 -12.48 10.61 -15.29
CA GLN A 164 -11.06 10.29 -15.45
C GLN A 164 -10.54 9.43 -14.29
N ILE A 165 -11.40 9.06 -13.33
CA ILE A 165 -11.02 8.32 -12.13
C ILE A 165 -11.66 6.93 -12.16
N VAL A 166 -10.84 5.91 -11.88
CA VAL A 166 -11.29 4.57 -11.58
C VAL A 166 -10.83 4.21 -10.17
N LEU A 167 -11.76 3.75 -9.34
CA LEU A 167 -11.46 3.26 -8.00
C LEU A 167 -11.10 1.79 -8.11
N ILE A 168 -9.84 1.45 -7.84
CA ILE A 168 -9.35 0.07 -7.72
C ILE A 168 -8.71 -0.04 -6.34
N ARG A 169 -9.35 -0.78 -5.46
CA ARG A 169 -8.96 -0.89 -4.06
C ARG A 169 -7.74 -1.77 -3.88
N GLY A 170 -6.61 -1.16 -3.52
CA GLY A 170 -5.36 -1.85 -3.23
C GLY A 170 -4.67 -2.50 -4.43
N THR A 171 -3.77 -3.40 -4.12
CA THR A 171 -2.93 -4.09 -5.10
C THR A 171 -3.33 -5.54 -5.38
N GLY A 172 -4.34 -6.01 -4.69
CA GLY A 172 -4.77 -7.42 -4.72
C GLY A 172 -4.06 -8.28 -3.68
N VAL A 173 -4.69 -9.40 -3.35
CA VAL A 173 -4.11 -10.46 -2.53
C VAL A 173 -4.11 -11.77 -3.31
N ASN A 174 -2.98 -12.47 -3.27
CA ASN A 174 -2.85 -13.80 -3.86
C ASN A 174 -3.46 -14.85 -2.90
N LEU A 175 -4.61 -15.40 -3.28
CA LEU A 175 -5.36 -16.35 -2.46
C LEU A 175 -4.70 -17.73 -2.37
N ASP A 176 -3.79 -18.06 -3.29
CA ASP A 176 -2.99 -19.30 -3.24
C ASP A 176 -1.83 -19.21 -2.24
N VAL A 177 -1.36 -17.99 -1.98
CA VAL A 177 -0.32 -17.70 -0.97
C VAL A 177 -0.98 -17.54 0.41
N PHE A 178 -1.99 -16.69 0.53
CA PHE A 178 -2.72 -16.43 1.77
C PHE A 178 -3.94 -17.35 1.87
N ARG A 179 -3.67 -18.61 2.22
CA ARG A 179 -4.72 -19.64 2.31
C ARG A 179 -5.45 -19.57 3.65
N PRO A 180 -6.76 -19.85 3.67
CA PRO A 180 -7.50 -19.94 4.91
C PRO A 180 -7.01 -21.13 5.72
N THR A 181 -6.68 -20.90 6.98
CA THR A 181 -6.31 -21.95 7.93
C THR A 181 -7.14 -21.81 9.19
N PRO A 182 -7.47 -22.93 9.88
CA PRO A 182 -8.08 -22.86 11.21
C PRO A 182 -7.27 -21.96 12.14
N GLU A 183 -7.95 -21.33 13.09
CA GLU A 183 -7.25 -20.59 14.14
C GLU A 183 -6.37 -21.56 14.95
N PRO A 184 -5.15 -21.14 15.33
CA PRO A 184 -4.30 -21.94 16.21
C PRO A 184 -4.93 -22.01 17.60
N VAL A 185 -4.48 -22.99 18.39
CA VAL A 185 -4.77 -23.06 19.80
C VAL A 185 -3.82 -22.12 20.54
N ASP A 186 -4.18 -21.69 21.75
CA ASP A 186 -3.37 -20.82 22.59
C ASP A 186 -1.85 -21.09 22.53
N PRO A 187 -1.01 -20.07 22.72
CA PRO A 187 -1.36 -18.72 23.18
C PRO A 187 -1.97 -17.84 22.06
N LYS A 188 -2.89 -16.94 22.42
CA LYS A 188 -3.44 -15.96 21.49
C LYS A 188 -2.35 -14.98 21.07
N ILE A 189 -2.25 -14.70 19.77
CA ILE A 189 -1.22 -13.83 19.19
C ILE A 189 -1.88 -12.68 18.46
N VAL A 190 -1.51 -11.47 18.85
CA VAL A 190 -1.85 -10.21 18.16
C VAL A 190 -0.58 -9.71 17.44
N VAL A 191 -0.68 -9.37 16.17
CA VAL A 191 0.49 -8.93 15.41
C VAL A 191 0.27 -7.58 14.73
N LEU A 192 1.32 -6.76 14.73
CA LEU A 192 1.46 -5.60 13.86
C LEU A 192 2.48 -5.92 12.76
N ILE A 193 2.06 -5.85 11.50
CA ILE A 193 2.91 -6.11 10.33
C ILE A 193 3.00 -4.83 9.50
N ALA A 194 4.13 -4.13 9.60
CA ALA A 194 4.38 -2.89 8.85
C ALA A 194 5.86 -2.50 8.95
N ARG A 195 6.29 -1.52 8.16
CA ARG A 195 7.53 -0.81 8.47
C ARG A 195 7.39 -0.13 9.84
N MET A 196 8.43 -0.16 10.64
CA MET A 196 8.42 0.41 11.99
C MET A 196 8.47 1.94 11.95
N LEU A 197 7.34 2.53 11.56
CA LEU A 197 7.15 3.98 11.45
C LEU A 197 6.14 4.46 12.50
N ARG A 198 6.33 5.68 13.00
CA ARG A 198 5.37 6.34 13.91
C ARG A 198 3.96 6.37 13.32
N ASP A 199 3.85 6.68 12.02
CA ASP A 199 2.56 6.78 11.34
C ASP A 199 1.82 5.44 11.21
N LYS A 200 2.48 4.32 11.50
CA LYS A 200 1.87 2.98 11.56
C LYS A 200 1.26 2.65 12.92
N GLY A 201 1.35 3.58 13.88
CA GLY A 201 0.75 3.42 15.20
C GLY A 201 1.47 2.39 16.08
N VAL A 202 2.78 2.20 15.87
CA VAL A 202 3.56 1.21 16.65
C VAL A 202 3.56 1.56 18.13
N PHE A 203 3.56 2.85 18.49
CA PHE A 203 3.46 3.29 19.89
C PHE A 203 2.13 2.89 20.51
N GLU A 204 1.02 3.13 19.80
CA GLU A 204 -0.33 2.78 20.26
C GLU A 204 -0.49 1.27 20.40
N PHE A 205 0.13 0.49 19.51
CA PHE A 205 0.14 -0.97 19.61
C PHE A 205 0.88 -1.44 20.85
N VAL A 206 2.08 -0.92 21.12
CA VAL A 206 2.88 -1.28 22.29
C VAL A 206 2.17 -0.85 23.58
N GLU A 207 1.58 0.35 23.60
CA GLU A 207 0.85 0.83 24.78
C GLU A 207 -0.41 0.02 25.02
N SER A 208 -1.16 -0.36 23.97
CA SER A 208 -2.30 -1.28 24.12
C SER A 208 -1.89 -2.63 24.66
N ALA A 209 -0.72 -3.15 24.26
CA ALA A 209 -0.18 -4.38 24.83
C ALA A 209 0.11 -4.25 26.34
N ARG A 210 0.65 -3.10 26.80
CA ARG A 210 0.85 -2.83 28.23
C ARG A 210 -0.47 -2.80 29.02
N ILE A 211 -1.52 -2.22 28.43
CA ILE A 211 -2.86 -2.18 29.05
C ILE A 211 -3.46 -3.59 29.15
N ILE A 212 -3.25 -4.43 28.14
CA ILE A 212 -3.90 -5.76 28.06
C ILE A 212 -3.17 -6.82 28.89
N LYS A 213 -1.84 -6.82 28.93
CA LYS A 213 -1.04 -7.87 29.58
C LYS A 213 -1.38 -8.17 31.04
N PRO A 214 -1.77 -7.20 31.90
CA PRO A 214 -2.17 -7.49 33.28
C PRO A 214 -3.38 -8.42 33.41
N THR A 215 -4.31 -8.37 32.45
CA THR A 215 -5.52 -9.21 32.42
C THR A 215 -5.39 -10.42 31.49
N HIS A 216 -4.49 -10.36 30.50
CA HIS A 216 -4.24 -11.39 29.49
C HIS A 216 -2.73 -11.76 29.43
N PRO A 217 -2.15 -12.31 30.51
CA PRO A 217 -0.69 -12.50 30.63
C PRO A 217 -0.12 -13.49 29.61
N THR A 218 -0.93 -14.40 29.07
CA THR A 218 -0.52 -15.39 28.07
C THR A 218 -0.60 -14.88 26.63
N THR A 219 -1.26 -13.74 26.39
CA THR A 219 -1.35 -13.16 25.04
C THR A 219 0.01 -12.63 24.60
N LEU A 220 0.42 -12.99 23.39
CA LEU A 220 1.65 -12.52 22.77
C LEU A 220 1.35 -11.38 21.81
N PHE A 221 2.24 -10.38 21.79
CA PHE A 221 2.17 -9.25 20.89
C PHE A 221 3.42 -9.21 20.03
N TRP A 222 3.27 -9.36 18.70
CA TRP A 222 4.38 -9.40 17.77
C TRP A 222 4.46 -8.12 16.94
N LEU A 223 5.70 -7.64 16.73
CA LEU A 223 6.03 -6.61 15.78
C LEU A 223 6.81 -7.26 14.62
N ILE A 224 6.27 -7.17 13.41
CA ILE A 224 6.91 -7.69 12.19
C ILE A 224 7.21 -6.54 11.24
N GLY A 225 8.49 -6.33 10.95
CA GLY A 225 9.03 -5.31 10.09
C GLY A 225 10.23 -4.61 10.68
N ASP A 226 10.95 -3.87 9.86
CA ASP A 226 12.16 -3.17 10.25
C ASP A 226 11.97 -1.65 10.29
N ALA A 227 12.91 -0.99 10.96
CA ALA A 227 13.15 0.43 10.84
C ALA A 227 13.45 0.81 9.38
N ASP A 228 13.05 2.01 8.96
CA ASP A 228 13.34 2.59 7.63
C ASP A 228 14.17 3.88 7.83
N PRO A 229 15.49 3.80 8.02
CA PRO A 229 16.34 4.95 8.36
C PRO A 229 16.26 6.10 7.34
N GLY A 230 15.81 5.81 6.13
CA GLY A 230 15.57 6.82 5.09
C GLY A 230 14.26 7.60 5.27
N ASN A 231 13.43 7.25 6.26
CA ASN A 231 12.15 7.89 6.54
C ASN A 231 12.21 8.67 7.87
N PRO A 232 11.88 9.97 7.89
CA PRO A 232 11.91 10.77 9.13
C PRO A 232 10.94 10.27 10.23
N ALA A 233 9.91 9.52 9.86
CA ALA A 233 8.96 8.93 10.81
C ALA A 233 9.40 7.55 11.34
N SER A 234 10.60 7.06 10.95
CA SER A 234 11.10 5.76 11.39
C SER A 234 11.36 5.73 12.89
N LEU A 235 10.99 4.62 13.52
CA LEU A 235 11.48 4.28 14.84
C LEU A 235 12.94 3.83 14.72
N THR A 236 13.68 3.95 15.83
CA THR A 236 15.05 3.43 15.90
C THR A 236 15.05 1.97 16.32
N THR A 237 16.04 1.22 15.85
CA THR A 237 16.28 -0.16 16.29
C THR A 237 16.40 -0.26 17.81
N GLN A 238 17.01 0.75 18.44
CA GLN A 238 17.15 0.81 19.91
C GLN A 238 15.80 0.89 20.62
N GLN A 239 14.84 1.67 20.07
CA GLN A 239 13.49 1.73 20.66
C GLN A 239 12.75 0.40 20.53
N LEU A 240 12.86 -0.28 19.38
CA LEU A 240 12.24 -1.57 19.15
C LEU A 240 12.83 -2.65 20.09
N GLN A 241 14.15 -2.65 20.22
CA GLN A 241 14.84 -3.56 21.13
C GLN A 241 14.46 -3.32 22.59
N ALA A 242 14.35 -2.07 23.03
CA ALA A 242 13.94 -1.76 24.41
C ALA A 242 12.56 -2.34 24.74
N TRP A 243 11.58 -2.24 23.85
CA TRP A 243 10.25 -2.85 24.06
C TRP A 243 10.27 -4.38 24.04
N ASN A 244 11.15 -4.97 23.21
CA ASN A 244 11.38 -6.41 23.20
C ASN A 244 12.00 -6.88 24.53
N ASP A 245 12.99 -6.16 25.04
CA ASP A 245 13.67 -6.48 26.30
C ASP A 245 12.78 -6.28 27.54
N GLU A 246 11.82 -5.35 27.47
CA GLU A 246 10.75 -5.22 28.48
C GLU A 246 9.79 -6.42 28.48
N GLY A 247 9.79 -7.26 27.45
CA GLY A 247 8.88 -8.40 27.31
C GLY A 247 7.42 -8.00 27.03
N ILE A 248 7.16 -6.75 26.65
CA ILE A 248 5.81 -6.27 26.28
C ILE A 248 5.43 -6.75 24.90
N VAL A 249 6.36 -6.66 23.95
CA VAL A 249 6.20 -7.17 22.58
C VAL A 249 7.42 -8.01 22.20
N GLU A 250 7.26 -8.88 21.23
CA GLU A 250 8.34 -9.62 20.58
C GLU A 250 8.57 -9.01 19.19
N TRP A 251 9.75 -8.42 18.96
CA TRP A 251 10.12 -7.85 17.68
C TRP A 251 10.83 -8.88 16.81
N LEU A 252 10.17 -9.34 15.75
CA LEU A 252 10.63 -10.40 14.85
C LEU A 252 11.44 -9.88 13.64
N GLY A 253 11.66 -8.55 13.52
CA GLY A 253 12.33 -7.96 12.39
C GLY A 253 11.54 -8.10 11.08
N TYR A 254 12.21 -7.89 9.95
CA TYR A 254 11.62 -8.07 8.62
C TYR A 254 11.44 -9.56 8.32
N ARG A 255 10.25 -9.93 7.83
CA ARG A 255 9.88 -11.31 7.50
C ARG A 255 9.35 -11.39 6.07
N THR A 256 9.75 -12.42 5.34
CA THR A 256 9.24 -12.74 4.00
C THR A 256 8.18 -13.83 4.01
N ASP A 257 8.06 -14.58 5.10
CA ASP A 257 7.15 -15.69 5.34
C ASP A 257 5.86 -15.24 6.07
N VAL A 258 5.35 -14.06 5.74
CA VAL A 258 4.16 -13.48 6.40
C VAL A 258 2.95 -14.42 6.30
N ALA A 259 2.76 -15.09 5.17
CA ALA A 259 1.66 -16.03 4.98
C ALA A 259 1.72 -17.21 5.97
N ASP A 260 2.92 -17.76 6.20
CA ASP A 260 3.13 -18.83 7.17
C ASP A 260 2.95 -18.34 8.61
N LEU A 261 3.42 -17.13 8.91
CA LEU A 261 3.23 -16.53 10.23
C LEU A 261 1.76 -16.28 10.54
N LEU A 262 0.96 -15.87 9.56
CA LEU A 262 -0.48 -15.69 9.74
C LEU A 262 -1.20 -16.97 10.17
N THR A 263 -0.67 -18.16 9.87
CA THR A 263 -1.25 -19.43 10.37
C THR A 263 -1.19 -19.57 11.89
N LYS A 264 -0.30 -18.82 12.56
CA LYS A 264 -0.08 -18.84 14.00
C LYS A 264 -0.77 -17.69 14.73
N ILE A 265 -1.36 -16.74 14.00
CA ILE A 265 -1.87 -15.47 14.51
C ILE A 265 -3.39 -15.54 14.66
N HIS A 266 -3.93 -14.82 15.63
CA HIS A 266 -5.36 -14.67 15.87
C HIS A 266 -5.88 -13.35 15.35
N VAL A 267 -5.14 -12.26 15.61
CA VAL A 267 -5.56 -10.89 15.29
C VAL A 267 -4.43 -10.13 14.62
N VAL A 268 -4.71 -9.54 13.47
CA VAL A 268 -3.83 -8.55 12.84
C VAL A 268 -4.30 -7.16 13.26
N CYS A 269 -3.40 -6.40 13.84
CA CYS A 269 -3.66 -5.05 14.33
C CYS A 269 -2.71 -4.06 13.66
N LEU A 270 -3.25 -3.07 12.96
CA LEU A 270 -2.45 -1.98 12.40
C LEU A 270 -3.14 -0.64 12.67
N PRO A 271 -2.80 0.06 13.77
CA PRO A 271 -3.45 1.31 14.18
C PRO A 271 -2.83 2.53 13.49
N SER A 272 -2.72 2.48 12.16
CA SER A 272 -2.12 3.53 11.35
C SER A 272 -2.86 4.86 11.47
N TYR A 273 -2.12 5.97 11.40
CA TYR A 273 -2.72 7.32 11.32
C TYR A 273 -3.23 7.63 9.93
N ARG A 274 -2.75 6.89 8.92
CA ARG A 274 -3.17 7.00 7.53
C ARG A 274 -2.68 5.81 6.69
N GLU A 275 -3.50 5.37 5.75
CA GLU A 275 -3.16 4.40 4.72
C GLU A 275 -3.63 4.86 3.33
N GLY A 276 -3.00 4.39 2.28
CA GLY A 276 -3.55 4.44 0.93
C GLY A 276 -4.60 3.36 0.76
N PHE A 277 -4.18 2.13 1.08
CA PHE A 277 -5.00 0.93 1.23
C PHE A 277 -4.27 -0.05 2.16
N GLY A 278 -4.95 -0.55 3.14
CA GLY A 278 -4.36 -1.46 4.13
C GLY A 278 -4.21 -2.90 3.60
N LYS A 279 -3.22 -3.17 2.74
CA LYS A 279 -2.99 -4.49 2.14
C LYS A 279 -2.94 -5.61 3.18
N VAL A 280 -2.29 -5.38 4.32
CA VAL A 280 -2.17 -6.36 5.41
C VAL A 280 -3.53 -6.81 5.97
N PHE A 281 -4.54 -5.97 5.94
CA PHE A 281 -5.89 -6.35 6.40
C PHE A 281 -6.56 -7.35 5.46
N VAL A 282 -6.29 -7.18 4.16
CA VAL A 282 -6.82 -8.10 3.15
C VAL A 282 -6.05 -9.43 3.17
N GLU A 283 -4.74 -9.39 3.42
CA GLU A 283 -3.90 -10.59 3.62
C GLU A 283 -4.35 -11.36 4.87
N ALA A 284 -4.65 -10.65 5.96
CA ALA A 284 -5.23 -11.22 7.19
C ALA A 284 -6.59 -11.87 6.92
N GLY A 285 -7.49 -11.16 6.26
CA GLY A 285 -8.80 -11.69 5.87
C GLY A 285 -8.68 -12.93 4.99
N ALA A 286 -7.79 -12.89 3.96
CA ALA A 286 -7.51 -14.03 3.10
C ALA A 286 -7.05 -15.27 3.88
N ALA A 287 -6.26 -15.07 4.94
CA ALA A 287 -5.79 -16.13 5.83
C ALA A 287 -6.79 -16.50 6.95
N LEU A 288 -8.02 -15.96 6.95
CA LEU A 288 -9.02 -16.13 8.03
C LEU A 288 -8.54 -15.58 9.39
N ARG A 289 -7.98 -14.37 9.41
CA ARG A 289 -7.59 -13.69 10.66
C ARG A 289 -8.43 -12.45 10.87
N ALA A 290 -8.84 -12.23 12.11
CA ALA A 290 -9.56 -11.02 12.49
C ALA A 290 -8.66 -9.78 12.41
N VAL A 291 -9.26 -8.64 12.17
CA VAL A 291 -8.55 -7.37 11.98
C VAL A 291 -9.06 -6.33 12.97
N VAL A 292 -8.12 -5.61 13.60
CA VAL A 292 -8.38 -4.37 14.34
C VAL A 292 -7.54 -3.25 13.71
N ALA A 293 -8.18 -2.16 13.31
CA ALA A 293 -7.55 -1.05 12.62
C ALA A 293 -8.08 0.30 13.12
N THR A 294 -7.49 1.38 12.68
CA THR A 294 -8.00 2.73 12.94
C THR A 294 -9.00 3.18 11.88
N ASP A 295 -9.94 4.02 12.29
CA ASP A 295 -10.95 4.63 11.41
C ASP A 295 -10.35 5.81 10.62
N VAL A 296 -9.52 5.48 9.64
CA VAL A 296 -8.85 6.45 8.74
C VAL A 296 -9.01 6.06 7.29
N PRO A 297 -8.83 7.00 6.33
CA PRO A 297 -8.82 6.67 4.90
C PRO A 297 -7.86 5.53 4.58
N GLY A 298 -8.27 4.65 3.68
CA GLY A 298 -7.52 3.44 3.31
C GLY A 298 -7.74 2.27 4.26
N CYS A 299 -7.80 2.46 5.57
CA CYS A 299 -8.26 1.40 6.49
C CYS A 299 -9.74 1.08 6.25
N ARG A 300 -10.61 2.10 6.14
CA ARG A 300 -12.05 1.95 5.84
C ARG A 300 -12.34 1.24 4.51
N GLU A 301 -11.43 1.31 3.55
CA GLU A 301 -11.61 0.61 2.26
C GLU A 301 -11.45 -0.91 2.40
N ALA A 302 -10.55 -1.35 3.27
CA ALA A 302 -10.29 -2.76 3.52
C ALA A 302 -11.14 -3.32 4.66
N VAL A 303 -11.46 -2.48 5.67
CA VAL A 303 -12.15 -2.88 6.90
C VAL A 303 -13.45 -2.10 7.05
N GLU A 304 -14.54 -2.82 7.14
CA GLU A 304 -15.86 -2.30 7.48
C GLU A 304 -16.17 -2.67 8.93
N HIS A 305 -16.38 -1.63 9.77
CA HIS A 305 -16.54 -1.79 11.21
C HIS A 305 -17.64 -2.77 11.58
N GLN A 306 -17.36 -3.72 12.47
CA GLN A 306 -18.21 -4.80 12.92
C GLN A 306 -18.64 -5.83 11.84
N ILE A 307 -18.22 -5.65 10.59
CA ILE A 307 -18.49 -6.61 9.52
C ILE A 307 -17.28 -7.54 9.34
N ASN A 308 -16.12 -7.03 8.94
CA ASN A 308 -14.91 -7.83 8.72
C ASN A 308 -13.72 -7.39 9.58
N GLY A 309 -13.93 -6.53 10.56
CA GLY A 309 -12.96 -6.07 11.52
C GLY A 309 -13.52 -5.01 12.46
N LEU A 310 -12.71 -4.53 13.39
CA LEU A 310 -13.06 -3.41 14.26
C LEU A 310 -12.24 -2.18 13.86
N LEU A 311 -12.89 -1.03 13.79
CA LEU A 311 -12.27 0.27 13.58
C LEU A 311 -12.34 1.09 14.86
N VAL A 312 -11.20 1.68 15.27
CA VAL A 312 -11.08 2.53 16.43
C VAL A 312 -10.55 3.91 16.05
N GLU A 313 -10.70 4.88 16.93
CA GLU A 313 -10.14 6.21 16.77
C GLU A 313 -8.59 6.15 16.68
N PRO A 314 -7.96 6.86 15.73
CA PRO A 314 -6.51 6.89 15.64
C PRO A 314 -5.88 7.62 16.84
N LYS A 315 -4.67 7.20 17.23
CA LYS A 315 -3.89 7.77 18.35
C LYS A 315 -4.57 7.60 19.73
N ASN A 316 -5.35 6.55 19.88
CA ASN A 316 -6.06 6.23 21.11
C ASN A 316 -5.74 4.77 21.52
N SER A 317 -4.76 4.62 22.41
CA SER A 317 -4.29 3.30 22.87
C SER A 317 -5.32 2.59 23.74
N GLU A 318 -6.14 3.32 24.51
CA GLU A 318 -7.21 2.74 25.33
C GLU A 318 -8.33 2.17 24.44
N ALA A 319 -8.78 2.92 23.43
CA ALA A 319 -9.78 2.42 22.49
C ALA A 319 -9.25 1.21 21.69
N LEU A 320 -7.96 1.23 21.33
CA LEU A 320 -7.31 0.10 20.68
C LEU A 320 -7.27 -1.13 21.58
N ALA A 321 -6.86 -0.96 22.85
CA ALA A 321 -6.82 -2.02 23.83
C ALA A 321 -8.22 -2.63 24.05
N ALA A 322 -9.25 -1.81 24.21
CA ALA A 322 -10.63 -2.26 24.37
C ALA A 322 -11.11 -3.11 23.19
N ALA A 323 -10.86 -2.68 21.95
CA ALA A 323 -11.23 -3.43 20.76
C ALA A 323 -10.43 -4.75 20.63
N LEU A 324 -9.16 -4.75 21.01
CA LEU A 324 -8.35 -5.97 21.02
C LEU A 324 -8.87 -6.95 22.07
N VAL A 325 -9.20 -6.52 23.28
CA VAL A 325 -9.81 -7.35 24.32
C VAL A 325 -11.14 -7.93 23.85
N GLU A 326 -12.00 -7.12 23.21
CA GLU A 326 -13.28 -7.59 22.68
C GLU A 326 -13.11 -8.77 21.71
N VAL A 327 -12.16 -8.71 20.78
CA VAL A 327 -11.93 -9.82 19.84
C VAL A 327 -11.12 -10.98 20.45
N LEU A 328 -10.32 -10.72 21.51
CA LEU A 328 -9.60 -11.78 22.23
C LEU A 328 -10.54 -12.61 23.09
N ASP A 329 -11.51 -11.98 23.75
CA ASP A 329 -12.43 -12.65 24.67
C ASP A 329 -13.63 -13.27 23.99
N ASN A 330 -13.98 -12.82 22.76
CA ASN A 330 -15.14 -13.29 22.03
C ASN A 330 -14.74 -14.06 20.76
N ASP A 331 -14.53 -15.36 20.90
CA ASP A 331 -14.16 -16.25 19.80
C ASP A 331 -15.20 -16.25 18.66
N LEU A 332 -16.49 -16.16 18.98
CA LEU A 332 -17.55 -16.13 17.96
C LEU A 332 -17.49 -14.85 17.13
N LEU A 333 -17.27 -13.71 17.79
CA LEU A 333 -17.08 -12.44 17.10
C LEU A 333 -15.82 -12.50 16.22
N ARG A 334 -14.69 -12.93 16.78
CA ARG A 334 -13.42 -13.01 16.06
C ARG A 334 -13.52 -13.88 14.81
N LEU A 335 -14.10 -15.07 14.93
CA LEU A 335 -14.30 -15.99 13.79
C LEU A 335 -15.29 -15.43 12.77
N ARG A 336 -16.34 -14.72 13.17
CA ARG A 336 -17.28 -14.08 12.28
C ARG A 336 -16.60 -12.99 11.46
N LEU A 337 -15.82 -12.11 12.11
CA LEU A 337 -15.07 -11.05 11.44
C LEU A 337 -14.05 -11.62 10.45
N ALA A 338 -13.33 -12.67 10.84
CA ALA A 338 -12.35 -13.35 9.99
C ALA A 338 -12.99 -13.99 8.74
N LYS A 339 -14.16 -14.64 8.88
CA LYS A 339 -14.91 -15.23 7.76
C LYS A 339 -15.37 -14.17 6.77
N GLU A 340 -15.88 -13.06 7.27
CA GLU A 340 -16.32 -11.97 6.39
C GLU A 340 -15.12 -11.27 5.73
N GLY A 341 -13.98 -11.16 6.44
CA GLY A 341 -12.70 -10.73 5.86
C GLY A 341 -12.27 -11.62 4.70
N ARG A 342 -12.37 -12.96 4.85
CA ARG A 342 -12.06 -13.91 3.77
C ARG A 342 -13.01 -13.73 2.58
N ARG A 343 -14.31 -13.63 2.81
CA ARG A 343 -15.29 -13.39 1.75
C ARG A 343 -14.94 -12.15 0.94
N ARG A 344 -14.63 -11.03 1.60
CA ARG A 344 -14.24 -9.80 0.91
C ARG A 344 -12.91 -9.95 0.16
N ALA A 345 -11.92 -10.67 0.71
CA ALA A 345 -10.67 -10.96 0.04
C ALA A 345 -10.90 -11.72 -1.28
N GLU A 346 -11.81 -12.69 -1.29
CA GLU A 346 -12.15 -13.47 -2.49
C GLU A 346 -12.88 -12.65 -3.56
N PHE A 347 -13.90 -11.91 -3.18
CA PHE A 347 -14.82 -11.28 -4.14
C PHE A 347 -14.41 -9.86 -4.54
N GLU A 348 -13.76 -9.11 -3.63
CA GLU A 348 -13.46 -7.70 -3.87
C GLU A 348 -11.96 -7.44 -4.10
N PHE A 349 -11.07 -8.20 -3.43
CA PHE A 349 -9.66 -7.86 -3.30
C PHE A 349 -8.69 -8.94 -3.81
N SER A 350 -9.17 -10.01 -4.45
CA SER A 350 -8.27 -10.99 -5.04
C SER A 350 -7.37 -10.37 -6.12
N SER A 351 -6.15 -10.86 -6.27
CA SER A 351 -5.25 -10.43 -7.35
C SER A 351 -5.92 -10.53 -8.72
N GLU A 352 -6.74 -11.56 -8.94
CA GLU A 352 -7.51 -11.73 -10.19
C GLU A 352 -8.49 -10.59 -10.42
N THR A 353 -9.31 -10.24 -9.41
CA THR A 353 -10.28 -9.13 -9.49
C THR A 353 -9.59 -7.80 -9.76
N VAL A 354 -8.54 -7.50 -9.01
CA VAL A 354 -7.80 -6.23 -9.13
C VAL A 354 -7.05 -6.13 -10.46
N ASN A 355 -6.48 -7.24 -10.93
CA ASN A 355 -5.81 -7.31 -12.23
C ASN A 355 -6.80 -7.13 -13.38
N ALA A 356 -7.96 -7.78 -13.33
CA ALA A 356 -9.02 -7.62 -14.33
C ALA A 356 -9.50 -6.16 -14.41
N GLN A 357 -9.72 -5.50 -13.27
CA GLN A 357 -10.07 -4.07 -13.22
C GLN A 357 -8.97 -3.18 -13.84
N THR A 358 -7.69 -3.51 -13.57
CA THR A 358 -6.57 -2.76 -14.15
C THR A 358 -6.49 -2.92 -15.68
N LEU A 359 -6.70 -4.14 -16.17
CA LEU A 359 -6.73 -4.42 -17.61
C LEU A 359 -7.89 -3.71 -18.31
N ALA A 360 -9.06 -3.65 -17.66
CA ALA A 360 -10.20 -2.88 -18.17
C ALA A 360 -9.86 -1.37 -18.33
N VAL A 361 -9.07 -0.81 -17.40
CA VAL A 361 -8.59 0.59 -17.54
C VAL A 361 -7.67 0.72 -18.76
N TYR A 362 -6.79 -0.25 -19.02
CA TYR A 362 -5.93 -0.21 -20.22
C TYR A 362 -6.75 -0.28 -21.52
N GLN A 363 -7.73 -1.18 -21.58
CA GLN A 363 -8.66 -1.27 -22.73
C GLN A 363 -9.42 0.02 -22.92
N GLN A 364 -9.98 0.59 -21.86
CA GLN A 364 -10.73 1.84 -21.89
C GLN A 364 -9.89 3.01 -22.42
N VAL A 365 -8.64 3.18 -22.00
CA VAL A 365 -7.80 4.28 -22.50
C VAL A 365 -7.36 4.05 -23.96
N LEU A 366 -7.26 2.81 -24.39
CA LEU A 366 -6.96 2.44 -25.77
C LEU A 366 -8.17 2.61 -26.70
N GLY A 367 -9.39 2.67 -26.15
CA GLY A 367 -10.63 2.76 -26.92
C GLY A 367 -11.09 1.41 -27.47
N GLN A 368 -10.75 0.33 -26.75
CA GLN A 368 -11.11 -1.06 -27.06
C GLN A 368 -12.31 -1.48 -26.21
#